data_531857b84143db7a8899699b74d1d87e
#
_entry.id   531857b84143db7a8899699b74d1d87e
#
_cell.length_a   1.000
_cell.length_b   1.000
_cell.length_c   1.000
_cell.angle_alpha   90.00
_cell.angle_beta   90.00
_cell.angle_gamma   90.00
#
_symmetry.space_group_name_H-M   'P 1'
#
loop_
_entity.id
_entity.type
_entity.pdbx_description
1 polymer ?
#
loop_
_entity_poly.entity_id
_entity_poly.type
_entity_poly.pdbx_seq_one_letter_code
_entity_poly.pdbx_strand_id
1 'polypeptide(L)'
;MYPPWRKTFYPEGLAQRRELEYISRELNSVELNGSFYALQKPASYLKWAEQTPDDFIFSVKGPRFITHMKRLVGVDEPLATFLASGVLALGPKLGPLLWQLPPNLPFDPAALSAFANLLPRTTAAAAAMSEGHSDHIAGRSWTTTDADRPLRHALEVRHPSFVNPELPELLRELDIALVLADSAGKFPVIDEVTSDFVYARLHGDQELYTSGYTDEALDAWAARFRERAADHDVYVYFDNDAKVHAPYDARGLLDRLIPGALG
;
A
#
# COMPACT_ATOMS: atom_id res chain seq x y z
N MET A 1 -0.18 9.46 10.40
CA MET A 1 -1.12 10.58 10.18
C MET A 1 -0.35 11.73 9.59
N TYR A 2 -0.96 12.46 8.67
CA TYR A 2 -0.32 13.54 7.93
C TYR A 2 -0.64 14.90 8.60
N PRO A 3 0.35 15.59 9.19
CA PRO A 3 0.10 16.82 9.97
C PRO A 3 -0.65 17.93 9.21
N PRO A 4 -0.45 18.14 7.90
CA PRO A 4 -1.18 19.15 7.14
C PRO A 4 -2.71 18.95 7.08
N TRP A 5 -3.22 17.75 7.37
CA TRP A 5 -4.68 17.51 7.44
C TRP A 5 -5.34 18.17 8.66
N ARG A 6 -4.55 18.62 9.65
CA ARG A 6 -5.04 19.37 10.79
C ARG A 6 -5.55 20.72 10.33
N LYS A 7 -6.67 21.17 10.91
CA LYS A 7 -7.37 22.42 10.57
C LYS A 7 -8.03 22.45 9.18
N THR A 8 -8.00 21.34 8.46
CA THR A 8 -8.66 21.16 7.16
C THR A 8 -9.59 19.96 7.21
N PHE A 9 -9.07 18.74 7.10
CA PHE A 9 -9.84 17.51 7.12
C PHE A 9 -10.22 17.08 8.55
N TYR A 10 -9.29 17.16 9.51
CA TYR A 10 -9.60 16.83 10.90
C TYR A 10 -10.44 17.93 11.57
N PRO A 11 -11.46 17.55 12.37
CA PRO A 11 -12.21 18.50 13.19
C PRO A 11 -11.30 19.35 14.08
N GLU A 12 -11.69 20.59 14.28
CA GLU A 12 -10.97 21.48 15.19
C GLU A 12 -10.92 20.88 16.61
N GLY A 13 -9.73 20.93 17.23
CA GLY A 13 -9.50 20.39 18.57
C GLY A 13 -9.34 18.87 18.63
N LEU A 14 -9.37 18.14 17.51
CA LEU A 14 -9.11 16.70 17.50
C LEU A 14 -7.69 16.42 17.99
N ALA A 15 -7.57 15.66 19.10
CA ALA A 15 -6.26 15.27 19.61
C ALA A 15 -5.54 14.33 18.63
N GLN A 16 -4.24 14.55 18.42
CA GLN A 16 -3.42 13.77 17.47
C GLN A 16 -3.55 12.24 17.66
N ARG A 17 -3.68 11.78 18.92
CA ARG A 17 -3.84 10.34 19.22
C ARG A 17 -5.16 9.74 18.70
N ARG A 18 -6.13 10.58 18.31
CA ARG A 18 -7.44 10.19 17.77
C ARG A 18 -7.58 10.40 16.27
N GLU A 19 -6.53 10.88 15.59
CA GLU A 19 -6.56 11.13 14.15
C GLU A 19 -6.85 9.84 13.36
N LEU A 20 -6.24 8.72 13.74
CA LEU A 20 -6.49 7.42 13.09
C LEU A 20 -7.91 6.90 13.37
N GLU A 21 -8.39 7.03 14.61
CA GLU A 21 -9.76 6.70 14.97
C GLU A 21 -10.76 7.50 14.12
N TYR A 22 -10.50 8.78 13.88
CA TYR A 22 -11.33 9.62 13.03
C TYR A 22 -11.32 9.14 11.57
N ILE A 23 -10.12 8.97 10.98
CA ILE A 23 -9.98 8.52 9.58
C ILE A 23 -10.65 7.16 9.37
N SER A 24 -10.51 6.23 10.30
CA SER A 24 -11.09 4.90 10.15
C SER A 24 -12.62 4.84 10.23
N ARG A 25 -13.27 5.96 10.52
CA ARG A 25 -14.72 6.13 10.41
C ARG A 25 -15.15 6.85 9.13
N GLU A 26 -14.20 7.54 8.48
CA GLU A 26 -14.40 8.25 7.23
C GLU A 26 -13.99 7.42 6.01
N LEU A 27 -13.08 6.46 6.20
CA LEU A 27 -12.53 5.59 5.16
C LEU A 27 -12.39 4.16 5.72
N ASN A 28 -12.40 3.15 4.84
CA ASN A 28 -12.31 1.73 5.22
C ASN A 28 -10.89 1.16 5.17
N SER A 29 -9.92 1.94 4.70
CA SER A 29 -8.55 1.49 4.50
C SER A 29 -7.56 2.67 4.55
N VAL A 30 -6.30 2.37 4.89
CA VAL A 30 -5.20 3.33 4.80
C VAL A 30 -3.90 2.65 4.36
N GLU A 31 -3.09 3.34 3.55
CA GLU A 31 -1.73 2.93 3.20
C GLU A 31 -0.72 3.53 4.20
N LEU A 32 0.03 2.67 4.88
CA LEU A 32 1.08 3.07 5.83
C LEU A 32 2.38 3.38 5.07
N ASN A 33 2.65 4.66 4.84
CA ASN A 33 3.87 5.13 4.17
C ASN A 33 5.06 5.34 5.13
N GLY A 34 4.82 5.41 6.43
CA GLY A 34 5.89 5.60 7.43
C GLY A 34 6.94 4.50 7.42
N SER A 35 6.54 3.24 7.16
CA SER A 35 7.41 2.07 7.04
C SER A 35 8.42 2.15 5.88
N PHE A 36 8.11 2.92 4.85
CA PHE A 36 9.02 3.17 3.72
C PHE A 36 10.29 3.92 4.14
N TYR A 37 10.18 4.87 5.06
CA TYR A 37 11.29 5.72 5.51
C TYR A 37 12.04 5.12 6.70
N ALA A 38 11.32 4.49 7.64
CA ALA A 38 11.88 3.89 8.84
C ALA A 38 11.03 2.70 9.31
N LEU A 39 11.70 1.66 9.82
CA LEU A 39 11.01 0.54 10.44
C LEU A 39 10.15 1.04 11.61
N GLN A 40 8.90 0.60 11.63
CA GLN A 40 7.99 0.86 12.73
C GLN A 40 8.27 -0.14 13.88
N LYS A 41 7.53 -0.02 14.98
CA LYS A 41 7.65 -0.94 16.13
C LYS A 41 6.36 -1.77 16.25
N PRO A 42 6.44 -3.01 16.77
CA PRO A 42 5.24 -3.83 16.99
C PRO A 42 4.15 -3.11 17.78
N ALA A 43 4.53 -2.38 18.83
CA ALA A 43 3.57 -1.57 19.62
C ALA A 43 2.83 -0.51 18.82
N SER A 44 3.42 0.00 17.71
CA SER A 44 2.74 0.94 16.82
C SER A 44 1.66 0.25 16.00
N TYR A 45 1.97 -0.92 15.43
CA TYR A 45 1.02 -1.70 14.64
C TYR A 45 -0.15 -2.21 15.50
N LEU A 46 0.13 -2.74 16.70
CA LEU A 46 -0.89 -3.14 17.66
C LEU A 46 -1.83 -1.97 17.99
N LYS A 47 -1.26 -0.82 18.31
CA LYS A 47 -2.04 0.38 18.62
C LYS A 47 -2.91 0.82 17.44
N TRP A 48 -2.41 0.74 16.21
CA TRP A 48 -3.21 1.09 15.03
C TRP A 48 -4.34 0.10 14.81
N ALA A 49 -4.10 -1.19 15.00
CA ALA A 49 -5.14 -2.21 14.92
C ALA A 49 -6.23 -2.00 15.99
N GLU A 50 -5.85 -1.64 17.22
CA GLU A 50 -6.79 -1.38 18.33
C GLU A 50 -7.64 -0.11 18.12
N GLN A 51 -7.13 0.88 17.39
CA GLN A 51 -7.80 2.18 17.19
C GLN A 51 -8.81 2.19 16.04
N THR A 52 -8.91 1.13 15.28
CA THR A 52 -9.72 1.07 14.05
C THR A 52 -10.81 -0.01 14.15
N PRO A 53 -11.93 0.10 13.40
CA PRO A 53 -12.95 -0.94 13.31
C PRO A 53 -12.36 -2.29 12.88
N ASP A 54 -13.08 -3.40 13.16
CA ASP A 54 -12.57 -4.75 12.91
C ASP A 54 -12.36 -5.07 11.43
N ASP A 55 -13.12 -4.44 10.56
CA ASP A 55 -13.08 -4.55 9.10
C ASP A 55 -12.11 -3.56 8.42
N PHE A 56 -11.44 -2.71 9.19
CA PHE A 56 -10.50 -1.71 8.64
C PHE A 56 -9.21 -2.37 8.16
N ILE A 57 -8.75 -2.00 6.96
CA ILE A 57 -7.56 -2.60 6.32
C ILE A 57 -6.38 -1.64 6.30
N PHE A 58 -5.19 -2.16 6.60
CA PHE A 58 -3.91 -1.46 6.46
C PHE A 58 -3.09 -2.07 5.32
N SER A 59 -2.91 -1.34 4.23
CA SER A 59 -1.82 -1.63 3.30
C SER A 59 -0.50 -1.11 3.89
N VAL A 60 0.60 -1.85 3.72
CA VAL A 60 1.89 -1.45 4.28
C VAL A 60 2.93 -1.33 3.18
N LYS A 61 3.50 -0.13 3.04
CA LYS A 61 4.54 0.12 2.05
C LYS A 61 5.88 -0.40 2.54
N GLY A 62 6.50 -1.27 1.75
CA GLY A 62 7.81 -1.85 2.02
C GLY A 62 8.92 -0.80 2.08
N PRO A 63 10.02 -1.04 2.83
CA PRO A 63 11.08 -0.07 3.08
C PRO A 63 11.81 0.36 1.80
N ARG A 64 12.13 1.67 1.69
CA ARG A 64 12.99 2.19 0.60
C ARG A 64 14.37 1.52 0.56
N PHE A 65 14.82 0.98 1.69
CA PHE A 65 16.07 0.24 1.75
C PHE A 65 16.06 -0.95 0.78
N ILE A 66 14.96 -1.70 0.71
CA ILE A 66 14.79 -2.85 -0.19
C ILE A 66 14.68 -2.38 -1.65
N THR A 67 13.77 -1.44 -1.92
CA THR A 67 13.38 -1.09 -3.30
C THR A 67 14.32 -0.06 -3.94
N HIS A 68 14.76 0.95 -3.19
CA HIS A 68 15.54 2.08 -3.72
C HIS A 68 17.04 1.94 -3.50
N MET A 69 17.47 1.46 -2.32
CA MET A 69 18.88 1.38 -1.97
C MET A 69 19.50 0.05 -2.44
N LYS A 70 18.87 -1.07 -2.09
CA LYS A 70 19.29 -2.41 -2.50
C LYS A 70 18.84 -2.79 -3.92
N ARG A 71 17.84 -2.08 -4.47
CA ARG A 71 17.32 -2.29 -5.83
C ARG A 71 16.93 -3.77 -6.05
N LEU A 72 16.27 -4.36 -5.05
CA LEU A 72 15.76 -5.74 -4.98
C LEU A 72 16.83 -6.84 -4.85
N VAL A 73 18.12 -6.52 -4.73
CA VAL A 73 19.19 -7.51 -4.70
C VAL A 73 19.75 -7.69 -3.29
N GLY A 74 19.89 -8.96 -2.84
CA GLY A 74 20.44 -9.28 -1.50
C GLY A 74 19.56 -8.72 -0.38
N VAL A 75 18.27 -8.98 -0.44
CA VAL A 75 17.26 -8.38 0.46
C VAL A 75 16.61 -9.38 1.42
N ASP A 76 17.13 -10.57 1.54
CA ASP A 76 16.61 -11.63 2.41
C ASP A 76 16.50 -11.16 3.88
N GLU A 77 17.62 -10.75 4.48
CA GLU A 77 17.64 -10.21 5.85
C GLU A 77 16.85 -8.89 5.97
N PRO A 78 16.98 -7.89 5.07
CA PRO A 78 16.12 -6.71 5.06
C PRO A 78 14.62 -7.01 5.02
N LEU A 79 14.19 -8.00 4.23
CA LEU A 79 12.80 -8.42 4.14
C LEU A 79 12.34 -9.07 5.44
N ALA A 80 13.12 -10.02 5.98
CA ALA A 80 12.88 -10.64 7.28
C ALA A 80 12.77 -9.58 8.39
N THR A 81 13.67 -8.60 8.39
CA THR A 81 13.70 -7.49 9.35
C THR A 81 12.47 -6.59 9.23
N PHE A 82 12.02 -6.30 8.02
CA PHE A 82 10.79 -5.55 7.80
C PHE A 82 9.57 -6.30 8.35
N LEU A 83 9.43 -7.58 8.05
CA LEU A 83 8.33 -8.41 8.56
C LEU A 83 8.37 -8.50 10.10
N ALA A 84 9.54 -8.70 10.68
CA ALA A 84 9.75 -8.73 12.13
C ALA A 84 9.56 -7.38 12.83
N SER A 85 9.48 -6.27 12.09
CA SER A 85 9.23 -4.93 12.67
C SER A 85 7.83 -4.76 13.25
N GLY A 86 6.95 -5.75 13.07
CA GLY A 86 5.61 -5.80 13.63
C GLY A 86 4.48 -5.77 12.61
N VAL A 87 4.78 -5.90 11.31
CA VAL A 87 3.75 -5.90 10.24
C VAL A 87 2.67 -6.95 10.53
N LEU A 88 3.05 -8.15 10.97
CA LEU A 88 2.14 -9.24 11.31
C LEU A 88 1.26 -8.97 12.54
N ALA A 89 1.63 -7.99 13.39
CA ALA A 89 0.83 -7.60 14.54
C ALA A 89 -0.49 -6.89 14.16
N LEU A 90 -0.67 -6.51 12.89
CA LEU A 90 -1.96 -6.05 12.36
C LEU A 90 -3.01 -7.16 12.32
N GLY A 91 -2.61 -8.44 12.34
CA GLY A 91 -3.52 -9.59 12.32
C GLY A 91 -4.46 -9.58 11.12
N PRO A 92 -5.79 -9.71 11.31
CA PRO A 92 -6.77 -9.73 10.22
C PRO A 92 -6.88 -8.40 9.45
N LYS A 93 -6.35 -7.30 10.00
CA LYS A 93 -6.35 -5.97 9.36
C LYS A 93 -5.16 -5.75 8.43
N LEU A 94 -4.24 -6.72 8.32
CA LEU A 94 -3.14 -6.65 7.37
C LEU A 94 -3.65 -6.87 5.94
N GLY A 95 -3.60 -5.83 5.14
CA GLY A 95 -3.87 -5.83 3.71
C GLY A 95 -2.60 -6.04 2.87
N PRO A 96 -2.63 -5.63 1.59
CA PRO A 96 -1.50 -5.84 0.68
C PRO A 96 -0.23 -5.12 1.11
N LEU A 97 0.93 -5.73 0.83
CA LEU A 97 2.24 -5.12 0.95
C LEU A 97 2.62 -4.45 -0.38
N LEU A 98 2.89 -3.14 -0.35
CA LEU A 98 3.25 -2.36 -1.53
C LEU A 98 4.77 -2.27 -1.69
N TRP A 99 5.27 -2.63 -2.86
CA TRP A 99 6.66 -2.49 -3.29
C TRP A 99 6.77 -1.44 -4.40
N GLN A 100 7.08 -0.19 -4.05
CA GLN A 100 7.24 0.86 -5.04
C GLN A 100 8.70 0.96 -5.48
N LEU A 101 8.94 0.84 -6.79
CA LEU A 101 10.26 0.96 -7.38
C LEU A 101 10.64 2.42 -7.71
N PRO A 102 11.94 2.77 -7.65
CA PRO A 102 12.37 4.10 -8.02
C PRO A 102 12.35 4.32 -9.54
N PRO A 103 12.18 5.57 -10.02
CA PRO A 103 12.08 5.87 -11.44
C PRO A 103 13.39 5.61 -12.25
N ASN A 104 14.50 5.40 -11.58
CA ASN A 104 15.79 5.09 -12.19
C ASN A 104 16.15 3.59 -12.14
N LEU A 105 15.21 2.71 -11.78
CA LEU A 105 15.39 1.26 -11.81
C LEU A 105 14.74 0.71 -13.08
N PRO A 106 15.50 0.29 -14.10
CA PRO A 106 14.95 -0.30 -15.31
C PRO A 106 14.36 -1.69 -15.05
N PHE A 107 13.51 -2.15 -15.96
CA PHE A 107 12.96 -3.49 -15.95
C PHE A 107 14.06 -4.53 -16.17
N ASP A 108 14.20 -5.42 -15.22
CA ASP A 108 15.04 -6.60 -15.25
C ASP A 108 14.19 -7.79 -14.78
N PRO A 109 13.73 -8.65 -15.71
CA PRO A 109 12.85 -9.78 -15.37
C PRO A 109 13.48 -10.75 -14.38
N ALA A 110 14.79 -10.99 -14.48
CA ALA A 110 15.49 -11.93 -13.62
C ALA A 110 15.58 -11.42 -12.18
N ALA A 111 15.96 -10.14 -12.00
CA ALA A 111 16.00 -9.51 -10.69
C ALA A 111 14.61 -9.39 -10.06
N LEU A 112 13.58 -9.07 -10.86
CA LEU A 112 12.20 -9.00 -10.40
C LEU A 112 11.69 -10.37 -9.97
N SER A 113 11.91 -11.42 -10.78
CA SER A 113 11.52 -12.80 -10.44
C SER A 113 12.23 -13.28 -9.17
N ALA A 114 13.54 -13.03 -9.05
CA ALA A 114 14.29 -13.41 -7.86
C ALA A 114 13.71 -12.74 -6.58
N PHE A 115 13.42 -11.44 -6.64
CA PHE A 115 12.79 -10.72 -5.54
C PHE A 115 11.39 -11.26 -5.22
N ALA A 116 10.55 -11.45 -6.24
CA ALA A 116 9.18 -11.90 -6.07
C ALA A 116 9.09 -13.31 -5.45
N ASN A 117 10.04 -14.19 -5.79
CA ASN A 117 10.14 -15.52 -5.21
C ASN A 117 10.58 -15.54 -3.75
N LEU A 118 11.19 -14.45 -3.24
CA LEU A 118 11.48 -14.28 -1.81
C LEU A 118 10.24 -13.88 -1.01
N LEU A 119 9.24 -13.28 -1.63
CA LEU A 119 8.08 -12.73 -0.93
C LEU A 119 7.20 -13.86 -0.35
N PRO A 120 6.94 -13.88 0.97
CA PRO A 120 6.10 -14.88 1.59
C PRO A 120 4.64 -14.72 1.13
N ARG A 121 3.97 -15.82 0.80
CA ARG A 121 2.59 -15.82 0.28
C ARG A 121 1.53 -15.99 1.35
N THR A 122 1.94 -16.31 2.57
CA THR A 122 1.05 -16.40 3.72
C THR A 122 1.66 -15.74 4.95
N THR A 123 0.81 -15.43 5.92
CA THR A 123 1.28 -14.84 7.18
C THR A 123 2.12 -15.81 8.00
N ALA A 124 1.88 -17.13 7.91
CA ALA A 124 2.72 -18.15 8.54
C ALA A 124 4.12 -18.19 7.90
N ALA A 125 4.20 -18.15 6.56
CA ALA A 125 5.48 -18.08 5.85
C ALA A 125 6.23 -16.78 6.19
N ALA A 126 5.51 -15.64 6.32
CA ALA A 126 6.09 -14.38 6.73
C ALA A 126 6.61 -14.41 8.18
N ALA A 127 5.90 -15.07 9.09
CA ALA A 127 6.35 -15.28 10.47
C ALA A 127 7.63 -16.12 10.51
N ALA A 128 7.68 -17.23 9.77
CA ALA A 128 8.87 -18.07 9.67
C ALA A 128 10.06 -17.30 9.07
N MET A 129 9.85 -16.53 8.01
CA MET A 129 10.89 -15.69 7.40
C MET A 129 11.40 -14.63 8.38
N SER A 130 10.52 -14.04 9.18
CA SER A 130 10.85 -12.97 10.12
C SER A 130 11.83 -13.39 11.23
N GLU A 131 11.97 -14.69 11.50
CA GLU A 131 12.98 -15.21 12.44
C GLU A 131 14.41 -14.91 11.96
N GLY A 132 14.64 -14.74 10.65
CA GLY A 132 15.92 -14.34 10.05
C GLY A 132 16.22 -12.83 10.13
N HIS A 133 15.53 -12.09 10.98
CA HIS A 133 15.74 -10.64 11.13
C HIS A 133 17.14 -10.26 11.63
N SER A 134 17.57 -9.06 11.30
CA SER A 134 18.83 -8.50 11.79
C SER A 134 18.85 -8.29 13.31
N ASP A 135 20.00 -8.47 13.92
CA ASP A 135 20.24 -8.30 15.37
C ASP A 135 19.90 -6.89 15.88
N HIS A 136 19.93 -5.87 15.02
CA HIS A 136 19.64 -4.49 15.45
C HIS A 136 18.19 -4.26 15.91
N ILE A 137 17.27 -5.19 15.61
CA ILE A 137 15.90 -5.18 16.15
C ILE A 137 15.66 -6.29 17.18
N ALA A 138 16.68 -7.04 17.57
CA ALA A 138 16.57 -8.05 18.63
C ALA A 138 15.98 -7.43 19.90
N GLY A 139 15.06 -8.16 20.55
CA GLY A 139 14.34 -7.69 21.75
C GLY A 139 13.18 -6.72 21.48
N ARG A 140 12.93 -6.34 20.22
CA ARG A 140 11.75 -5.58 19.78
C ARG A 140 11.16 -6.11 18.47
N SER A 141 11.46 -7.34 18.13
CA SER A 141 10.91 -8.05 16.97
C SER A 141 9.55 -8.67 17.28
N TRP A 142 8.78 -8.91 16.22
CA TRP A 142 7.51 -9.64 16.24
C TRP A 142 7.53 -10.68 15.13
N THR A 143 7.60 -11.96 15.50
CA THR A 143 7.81 -13.06 14.56
C THR A 143 6.67 -14.08 14.56
N THR A 144 5.49 -13.67 15.06
CA THR A 144 4.33 -14.55 15.16
C THR A 144 3.14 -14.00 14.40
N THR A 145 2.22 -14.89 14.04
CA THR A 145 0.90 -14.54 13.51
C THR A 145 -0.18 -15.27 14.30
N ASP A 146 -1.37 -14.68 14.39
CA ASP A 146 -2.53 -15.24 15.08
C ASP A 146 -3.22 -16.34 14.26
N ALA A 147 -3.13 -16.30 12.93
CA ALA A 147 -3.64 -17.30 11.99
C ALA A 147 -2.87 -17.26 10.68
N ASP A 148 -2.92 -18.34 9.92
CA ASP A 148 -2.38 -18.35 8.56
C ASP A 148 -3.40 -17.79 7.57
N ARG A 149 -3.03 -16.70 6.87
CA ARG A 149 -3.85 -16.01 5.88
C ARG A 149 -3.03 -15.74 4.63
N PRO A 150 -3.65 -15.63 3.45
CA PRO A 150 -2.98 -15.13 2.25
C PRO A 150 -2.33 -13.77 2.51
N LEU A 151 -1.09 -13.59 2.06
CA LEU A 151 -0.36 -12.33 2.12
C LEU A 151 -0.16 -11.83 0.70
N ARG A 152 -0.83 -10.73 0.37
CA ARG A 152 -0.90 -10.15 -0.96
C ARG A 152 0.20 -9.12 -1.18
N HIS A 153 0.74 -9.06 -2.40
CA HIS A 153 1.80 -8.12 -2.77
C HIS A 153 1.41 -7.31 -4.00
N ALA A 154 1.69 -6.01 -3.97
CA ALA A 154 1.50 -5.09 -5.07
C ALA A 154 2.83 -4.44 -5.47
N LEU A 155 3.08 -4.28 -6.77
CA LEU A 155 4.29 -3.68 -7.33
C LEU A 155 3.96 -2.41 -8.10
N GLU A 156 4.48 -1.26 -7.67
CA GLU A 156 4.41 0.00 -8.40
C GLU A 156 5.72 0.24 -9.16
N VAL A 157 5.62 0.37 -10.47
CA VAL A 157 6.73 0.61 -11.38
C VAL A 157 6.73 2.06 -11.86
N ARG A 158 7.92 2.64 -12.11
CA ARG A 158 8.05 4.06 -12.49
C ARG A 158 8.97 4.30 -13.69
N HIS A 159 9.85 3.35 -14.02
CA HIS A 159 10.74 3.51 -15.16
C HIS A 159 10.02 3.13 -16.47
N PRO A 160 10.22 3.88 -17.58
CA PRO A 160 9.52 3.63 -18.84
C PRO A 160 9.73 2.23 -19.45
N SER A 161 10.86 1.56 -19.16
CA SER A 161 11.14 0.21 -19.65
C SER A 161 10.18 -0.87 -19.12
N PHE A 162 9.37 -0.56 -18.09
CA PHE A 162 8.32 -1.45 -17.61
C PHE A 162 7.09 -1.49 -18.53
N VAL A 163 6.96 -0.56 -19.49
CA VAL A 163 5.98 -0.66 -20.58
C VAL A 163 6.45 -1.74 -21.55
N ASN A 164 6.24 -2.98 -21.15
CA ASN A 164 6.71 -4.18 -21.83
C ASN A 164 5.67 -5.30 -21.64
N PRO A 165 5.22 -5.99 -22.69
CA PRO A 165 4.23 -7.07 -22.60
C PRO A 165 4.67 -8.23 -21.69
N GLU A 166 5.96 -8.46 -21.51
CA GLU A 166 6.52 -9.48 -20.62
C GLU A 166 6.17 -9.21 -19.14
N LEU A 167 6.05 -7.92 -18.72
CA LEU A 167 5.79 -7.58 -17.32
C LEU A 167 4.47 -8.13 -16.79
N PRO A 168 3.31 -7.90 -17.42
CA PRO A 168 2.03 -8.43 -16.92
C PRO A 168 2.00 -9.96 -16.89
N GLU A 169 2.61 -10.63 -17.88
CA GLU A 169 2.71 -12.08 -17.93
C GLU A 169 3.52 -12.60 -16.74
N LEU A 170 4.70 -12.04 -16.51
CA LEU A 170 5.56 -12.38 -15.38
C LEU A 170 4.85 -12.16 -14.03
N LEU A 171 4.16 -11.03 -13.86
CA LEU A 171 3.48 -10.74 -12.60
C LEU A 171 2.27 -11.65 -12.33
N ARG A 172 1.57 -12.11 -13.39
CA ARG A 172 0.51 -13.14 -13.28
C ARG A 172 1.07 -14.48 -12.81
N GLU A 173 2.19 -14.91 -13.38
CA GLU A 173 2.89 -16.15 -12.96
C GLU A 173 3.34 -16.05 -11.49
N LEU A 174 3.74 -14.88 -11.06
CA LEU A 174 4.23 -14.61 -9.72
C LEU A 174 3.12 -14.19 -8.73
N ASP A 175 1.86 -14.09 -9.17
CA ASP A 175 0.72 -13.63 -8.38
C ASP A 175 1.03 -12.33 -7.59
N ILE A 176 1.45 -11.29 -8.31
CA ILE A 176 1.71 -9.94 -7.78
C ILE A 176 0.84 -8.95 -8.52
N ALA A 177 0.07 -8.13 -7.81
CA ALA A 177 -0.73 -7.10 -8.42
C ALA A 177 0.15 -5.96 -8.99
N LEU A 178 0.02 -5.68 -10.28
CA LEU A 178 0.59 -4.48 -10.88
C LEU A 178 -0.23 -3.26 -10.45
N VAL A 179 0.44 -2.29 -9.83
CA VAL A 179 -0.23 -1.08 -9.36
C VAL A 179 -0.66 -0.22 -10.55
N LEU A 180 -1.95 0.07 -10.64
CA LEU A 180 -2.48 1.09 -11.51
C LEU A 180 -2.16 2.47 -10.90
N ALA A 181 -1.13 3.14 -11.40
CA ALA A 181 -0.68 4.42 -10.89
C ALA A 181 -1.10 5.56 -11.83
N ASP A 182 -1.97 6.46 -11.35
CA ASP A 182 -2.20 7.74 -11.99
C ASP A 182 -1.27 8.79 -11.41
N SER A 183 -0.41 9.36 -12.24
CA SER A 183 0.67 10.25 -11.84
C SER A 183 0.74 11.53 -12.66
N ALA A 184 -0.40 12.00 -13.19
CA ALA A 184 -0.47 13.14 -14.09
C ALA A 184 0.55 13.03 -15.27
N GLY A 185 0.69 11.81 -15.83
CA GLY A 185 1.60 11.53 -16.94
C GLY A 185 3.09 11.47 -16.58
N LYS A 186 3.46 11.57 -15.29
CA LYS A 186 4.86 11.56 -14.85
C LYS A 186 5.51 10.17 -14.97
N PHE A 187 4.76 9.13 -14.68
CA PHE A 187 5.21 7.73 -14.74
C PHE A 187 4.27 6.93 -15.66
N PRO A 188 4.72 5.75 -16.14
CA PRO A 188 3.87 4.90 -16.98
C PRO A 188 2.56 4.54 -16.27
N VAL A 189 1.46 4.58 -17.01
CA VAL A 189 0.18 4.01 -16.62
C VAL A 189 0.03 2.67 -17.32
N ILE A 190 -0.01 1.58 -16.55
CA ILE A 190 -0.20 0.22 -17.06
C ILE A 190 -1.46 -0.33 -16.40
N ASP A 191 -2.49 -0.54 -17.20
CA ASP A 191 -3.80 -1.00 -16.71
C ASP A 191 -4.01 -2.48 -17.01
N GLU A 192 -3.33 -3.29 -16.22
CA GLU A 192 -3.37 -4.75 -16.31
C GLU A 192 -3.70 -5.36 -14.94
N VAL A 193 -4.62 -6.32 -14.93
CA VAL A 193 -4.89 -7.13 -13.74
C VAL A 193 -3.97 -8.35 -13.78
N THR A 194 -3.14 -8.49 -12.74
CA THR A 194 -2.09 -9.51 -12.67
C THR A 194 -2.17 -10.39 -11.41
N SER A 195 -3.18 -10.21 -10.56
CA SER A 195 -3.43 -11.00 -9.35
C SER A 195 -4.93 -11.04 -9.06
N ASP A 196 -5.34 -11.69 -7.96
CA ASP A 196 -6.73 -11.80 -7.50
C ASP A 196 -7.31 -10.51 -6.91
N PHE A 197 -6.54 -9.41 -6.94
CA PHE A 197 -6.97 -8.08 -6.48
C PHE A 197 -6.39 -6.96 -7.35
N VAL A 198 -6.99 -5.80 -7.27
CA VAL A 198 -6.53 -4.56 -7.91
C VAL A 198 -5.97 -3.60 -6.86
N TYR A 199 -4.83 -3.01 -7.15
CA TYR A 199 -4.22 -1.97 -6.33
C TYR A 199 -4.02 -0.71 -7.17
N ALA A 200 -4.64 0.40 -6.78
CA ALA A 200 -4.50 1.67 -7.47
C ALA A 200 -3.92 2.75 -6.56
N ARG A 201 -3.07 3.60 -7.13
CA ARG A 201 -2.53 4.79 -6.47
C ARG A 201 -2.77 6.02 -7.32
N LEU A 202 -3.53 6.96 -6.78
CA LEU A 202 -3.97 8.18 -7.45
C LEU A 202 -3.17 9.36 -6.87
N HIS A 203 -2.18 9.84 -7.64
CA HIS A 203 -1.20 10.84 -7.19
C HIS A 203 -1.56 12.28 -7.62
N GLY A 204 -2.70 12.50 -8.24
CA GLY A 204 -3.17 13.80 -8.75
C GLY A 204 -3.52 13.76 -10.23
N ASP A 205 -4.62 14.41 -10.60
CA ASP A 205 -5.20 14.38 -11.94
C ASP A 205 -4.32 15.13 -12.97
N GLN A 206 -3.91 16.34 -12.65
CA GLN A 206 -3.18 17.22 -13.57
C GLN A 206 -1.75 17.54 -13.13
N GLU A 207 -1.50 17.56 -11.83
CA GLU A 207 -0.20 17.87 -11.23
C GLU A 207 0.10 16.86 -10.13
N LEU A 208 1.23 16.17 -10.28
CA LEU A 208 1.68 15.10 -9.40
C LEU A 208 1.73 15.57 -7.92
N TYR A 209 1.09 14.83 -7.05
CA TYR A 209 0.95 15.05 -5.60
C TYR A 209 0.22 16.33 -5.19
N THR A 210 -0.18 17.19 -6.12
CA THR A 210 -0.64 18.56 -5.85
C THR A 210 -2.11 18.79 -6.20
N SER A 211 -2.56 18.33 -7.38
CA SER A 211 -3.93 18.53 -7.82
C SER A 211 -4.91 17.55 -7.17
N GLY A 212 -6.13 18.02 -6.87
CA GLY A 212 -7.27 17.18 -6.61
C GLY A 212 -7.82 16.56 -7.89
N TYR A 213 -8.80 15.68 -7.74
CA TYR A 213 -9.58 15.09 -8.81
C TYR A 213 -10.88 15.87 -8.95
N THR A 214 -11.30 16.18 -10.20
CA THR A 214 -12.63 16.75 -10.45
C THR A 214 -13.72 15.71 -10.19
N ASP A 215 -14.97 16.16 -10.07
CA ASP A 215 -16.11 15.24 -9.94
C ASP A 215 -16.21 14.30 -11.14
N GLU A 216 -15.98 14.80 -12.35
CA GLU A 216 -15.98 14.01 -13.58
C GLU A 216 -14.84 12.96 -13.58
N ALA A 217 -13.65 13.31 -13.09
CA ALA A 217 -12.53 12.38 -12.96
C ALA A 217 -12.84 11.30 -11.92
N LEU A 218 -13.41 11.68 -10.77
CA LEU A 218 -13.84 10.71 -9.75
C LEU A 218 -14.96 9.80 -10.25
N ASP A 219 -15.90 10.31 -11.04
CA ASP A 219 -16.96 9.50 -11.67
C ASP A 219 -16.36 8.47 -12.65
N ALA A 220 -15.38 8.89 -13.46
CA ALA A 220 -14.68 7.99 -14.39
C ALA A 220 -13.90 6.89 -13.65
N TRP A 221 -13.17 7.24 -12.57
CA TRP A 221 -12.48 6.27 -11.72
C TRP A 221 -13.45 5.34 -11.01
N ALA A 222 -14.57 5.85 -10.48
CA ALA A 222 -15.60 5.04 -9.85
C ALA A 222 -16.21 4.02 -10.82
N ALA A 223 -16.49 4.42 -12.06
CA ALA A 223 -16.98 3.49 -13.09
C ALA A 223 -16.00 2.35 -13.35
N ARG A 224 -14.71 2.69 -13.52
CA ARG A 224 -13.64 1.73 -13.76
C ARG A 224 -13.44 0.76 -12.57
N PHE A 225 -13.40 1.27 -11.35
CA PHE A 225 -13.23 0.41 -10.17
C PHE A 225 -14.47 -0.42 -9.88
N ARG A 226 -15.68 0.04 -10.21
CA ARG A 226 -16.89 -0.76 -10.09
C ARG A 226 -16.89 -1.95 -11.04
N GLU A 227 -16.37 -1.78 -12.27
CA GLU A 227 -16.16 -2.88 -13.21
C GLU A 227 -15.16 -3.92 -12.63
N ARG A 228 -14.04 -3.46 -12.08
CA ARG A 228 -13.03 -4.35 -11.47
C ARG A 228 -13.52 -5.06 -10.22
N ALA A 229 -14.33 -4.38 -9.42
CA ALA A 229 -14.88 -4.91 -8.17
C ALA A 229 -15.94 -6.02 -8.36
N ALA A 230 -16.36 -6.27 -9.60
CA ALA A 230 -17.23 -7.40 -9.92
C ALA A 230 -16.54 -8.76 -9.66
N ASP A 231 -15.22 -8.84 -9.89
CA ASP A 231 -14.46 -10.08 -9.82
C ASP A 231 -13.25 -10.01 -8.87
N HIS A 232 -12.90 -8.81 -8.34
CA HIS A 232 -11.68 -8.60 -7.55
C HIS A 232 -11.92 -7.70 -6.35
N ASP A 233 -11.15 -7.89 -5.28
CA ASP A 233 -10.99 -6.86 -4.25
C ASP A 233 -10.24 -5.66 -4.85
N VAL A 234 -10.70 -4.43 -4.58
CA VAL A 234 -10.11 -3.22 -5.13
C VAL A 234 -9.62 -2.31 -4.01
N TYR A 235 -8.32 -2.05 -3.96
CA TYR A 235 -7.68 -1.13 -3.04
C TYR A 235 -7.26 0.14 -3.77
N VAL A 236 -7.77 1.30 -3.34
CA VAL A 236 -7.45 2.60 -3.96
C VAL A 236 -6.91 3.55 -2.92
N TYR A 237 -5.71 4.07 -3.16
CA TYR A 237 -5.06 5.02 -2.26
C TYR A 237 -4.74 6.33 -2.98
N PHE A 238 -5.08 7.43 -2.36
CA PHE A 238 -4.75 8.76 -2.83
C PHE A 238 -3.47 9.25 -2.16
N ASP A 239 -2.54 9.80 -2.94
CA ASP A 239 -1.23 10.30 -2.50
C ASP A 239 -0.99 11.75 -3.00
N ASN A 240 -2.09 12.51 -3.21
CA ASN A 240 -2.09 13.92 -3.63
C ASN A 240 -2.26 14.86 -2.43
N ASP A 241 -1.34 14.71 -1.47
CA ASP A 241 -1.44 15.32 -0.14
C ASP A 241 -0.85 16.73 -0.04
N ALA A 242 -0.10 17.23 -1.05
CA ALA A 242 0.62 18.50 -0.94
C ALA A 242 -0.32 19.68 -0.63
N LYS A 243 -1.57 19.64 -1.13
CA LYS A 243 -2.64 20.61 -0.83
C LYS A 243 -3.83 20.00 -0.10
N VAL A 244 -3.63 18.84 0.55
CA VAL A 244 -4.66 18.17 1.36
C VAL A 244 -5.87 17.68 0.56
N HIS A 245 -5.67 17.27 -0.71
CA HIS A 245 -6.77 16.74 -1.53
C HIS A 245 -7.07 15.26 -1.22
N ALA A 246 -6.05 14.46 -0.93
CA ALA A 246 -6.17 13.01 -0.78
C ALA A 246 -7.35 12.52 0.07
N PRO A 247 -7.60 13.03 1.31
CA PRO A 247 -8.69 12.51 2.12
C PRO A 247 -10.08 12.89 1.60
N TYR A 248 -10.20 14.03 0.90
CA TYR A 248 -11.47 14.46 0.29
C TYR A 248 -11.77 13.66 -0.98
N ASP A 249 -10.77 13.46 -1.82
CA ASP A 249 -10.89 12.68 -3.05
C ASP A 249 -11.19 11.20 -2.73
N ALA A 250 -10.56 10.66 -1.68
CA ALA A 250 -10.83 9.30 -1.20
C ALA A 250 -12.29 9.15 -0.71
N ARG A 251 -12.81 10.11 0.06
CA ARG A 251 -14.22 10.12 0.46
C ARG A 251 -15.15 10.24 -0.74
N GLY A 252 -14.84 11.17 -1.64
CA GLY A 252 -15.63 11.39 -2.86
C GLY A 252 -15.70 10.14 -3.74
N LEU A 253 -14.61 9.38 -3.84
CA LEU A 253 -14.61 8.11 -4.55
C LEU A 253 -15.40 7.03 -3.79
N LEU A 254 -15.22 6.93 -2.47
CA LEU A 254 -15.93 5.95 -1.63
C LEU A 254 -17.44 6.14 -1.69
N ASP A 255 -17.92 7.38 -1.60
CA ASP A 255 -19.35 7.71 -1.71
C ASP A 255 -19.96 7.28 -3.05
N ARG A 256 -19.16 7.34 -4.12
CA ARG A 256 -19.58 6.90 -5.47
C ARG A 256 -19.64 5.39 -5.59
N LEU A 257 -18.70 4.68 -4.94
CA LEU A 257 -18.61 3.21 -5.02
C LEU A 257 -19.61 2.52 -4.09
N ILE A 258 -19.77 3.03 -2.88
CA ILE A 258 -20.60 2.45 -1.82
C ILE A 258 -21.48 3.58 -1.23
N PRO A 259 -22.60 3.92 -1.90
CA PRO A 259 -23.50 4.96 -1.41
C PRO A 259 -23.97 4.67 0.02
N GLY A 260 -23.77 5.62 0.94
CA GLY A 260 -24.15 5.47 2.35
C GLY A 260 -23.12 4.74 3.23
N ALA A 261 -21.92 4.46 2.74
CA ALA A 261 -20.83 3.92 3.57
C ALA A 261 -20.35 4.90 4.65
N LEU A 262 -20.59 6.18 4.45
CA LEU A 262 -20.30 7.28 5.38
C LEU A 262 -21.61 7.72 6.04
N GLY A 263 -22.10 6.95 6.99
CA GLY A 263 -23.34 7.21 7.72
C GLY A 263 -23.13 7.51 9.19
#